data_94bb0766cf29878d0c0e9c9eab492012
#
_entry.id   94bb0766cf29878d0c0e9c9eab492012
#
_cell.length_a   1.000
_cell.length_b   1.000
_cell.length_c   1.000
_cell.angle_alpha   90.00
_cell.angle_beta   90.00
_cell.angle_gamma   90.00
#
_symmetry.space_group_name_H-M   'P 1'
#
loop_
_entity.id
_entity.type
_entity.pdbx_description
1 polymer ?
#
loop_
_entity_poly.entity_id
_entity_poly.type
_entity_poly.pdbx_seq_one_letter_code
_entity_poly.pdbx_strand_id
1 'polypeptide(L)'
;MDFSSLPYRPCAGIMLANRDGRVFVGQRLDAADSQYPDAWQMPQGGIDKGEDAEAAALRELREETGIVTDLVKIIGRSNEEYLYDLPDELLGKIWKGKYRGQRQNWFLMRFTGQDDNINIQTEHPEFKNWKWTDPQGLPDIIVPFKRDLYRAVLKEFLPLI
;
A
#
# COMPACT_ATOMS: atom_id res chain seq x y z
N MET A 1 14.09 12.86 -22.90
CA MET A 1 14.77 12.45 -21.67
C MET A 1 14.57 10.96 -21.43
N ASP A 2 15.64 10.25 -21.18
CA ASP A 2 15.57 8.82 -20.92
C ASP A 2 15.38 8.57 -19.41
N PHE A 3 14.22 8.02 -19.03
CA PHE A 3 13.90 7.73 -17.64
C PHE A 3 14.32 6.32 -17.20
N SER A 4 14.85 5.49 -18.12
CA SER A 4 15.23 4.12 -17.79
C SER A 4 16.40 4.03 -16.81
N SER A 5 17.18 5.10 -16.68
CA SER A 5 18.30 5.18 -15.74
C SER A 5 17.89 5.60 -14.33
N LEU A 6 16.63 6.02 -14.14
CA LEU A 6 16.17 6.43 -12.81
C LEU A 6 16.03 5.22 -11.89
N PRO A 7 16.30 5.40 -10.57
CA PRO A 7 16.11 4.32 -9.62
C PRO A 7 14.63 4.08 -9.31
N TYR A 8 14.34 2.93 -8.69
CA TYR A 8 13.04 2.67 -8.07
C TYR A 8 13.02 3.21 -6.65
N ARG A 9 11.87 3.76 -6.24
CA ARG A 9 11.66 4.22 -4.87
C ARG A 9 11.40 3.01 -3.97
N PRO A 10 12.22 2.77 -2.91
CA PRO A 10 11.94 1.66 -2.00
C PRO A 10 10.73 1.97 -1.14
N CYS A 11 9.80 1.02 -1.08
CA CYS A 11 8.52 1.17 -0.39
C CYS A 11 8.14 -0.11 0.35
N ALA A 12 7.28 0.04 1.35
CA ALA A 12 6.64 -1.06 2.06
C ALA A 12 5.14 -0.98 1.87
N GLY A 13 4.50 -2.11 1.61
CA GLY A 13 3.06 -2.21 1.50
C GLY A 13 2.49 -3.17 2.53
N ILE A 14 1.24 -2.96 2.93
CA ILE A 14 0.60 -3.75 3.97
C ILE A 14 -0.72 -4.31 3.45
N MET A 15 -0.83 -5.64 3.44
CA MET A 15 -2.11 -6.31 3.33
C MET A 15 -2.59 -6.60 4.75
N LEU A 16 -3.51 -5.76 5.25
CA LEU A 16 -4.06 -5.88 6.60
C LEU A 16 -5.36 -6.65 6.54
N ALA A 17 -5.38 -7.85 7.11
CA ALA A 17 -6.55 -8.71 7.13
C ALA A 17 -7.21 -8.72 8.52
N ASN A 18 -8.54 -8.61 8.55
CA ASN A 18 -9.30 -8.76 9.80
C ASN A 18 -9.61 -10.24 10.08
N ARG A 19 -10.39 -10.49 11.15
CA ARG A 19 -10.74 -11.86 11.56
C ARG A 19 -11.51 -12.64 10.52
N ASP A 20 -12.27 -11.94 9.67
CA ASP A 20 -13.09 -12.55 8.63
C ASP A 20 -12.32 -12.77 7.33
N GLY A 21 -11.02 -12.43 7.31
CA GLY A 21 -10.21 -12.56 6.11
C GLY A 21 -10.44 -11.45 5.09
N ARG A 22 -11.10 -10.36 5.48
CA ARG A 22 -11.25 -9.17 4.64
C ARG A 22 -10.08 -8.24 4.83
N VAL A 23 -9.79 -7.45 3.80
CA VAL A 23 -8.58 -6.64 3.71
C VAL A 23 -8.94 -5.16 3.74
N PHE A 24 -8.12 -4.39 4.47
CA PHE A 24 -8.26 -2.94 4.56
C PHE A 24 -7.87 -2.28 3.24
N VAL A 25 -8.74 -1.40 2.76
CA VAL A 25 -8.41 -0.48 1.65
C VAL A 25 -8.91 0.92 1.98
N GLY A 26 -8.19 1.91 1.46
CA GLY A 26 -8.55 3.32 1.61
C GLY A 26 -8.59 4.03 0.26
N GLN A 27 -9.39 5.09 0.18
CA GLN A 27 -9.39 6.01 -0.95
C GLN A 27 -8.52 7.20 -0.60
N ARG A 28 -7.61 7.57 -1.51
CA ARG A 28 -6.68 8.67 -1.26
C ARG A 28 -7.37 10.02 -1.29
N LEU A 29 -6.95 10.91 -0.38
CA LEU A 29 -7.42 12.29 -0.35
C LEU A 29 -7.08 13.06 -1.62
N ASP A 30 -5.89 12.82 -2.18
CA ASP A 30 -5.38 13.55 -3.34
C ASP A 30 -5.86 12.97 -4.68
N ALA A 31 -6.73 11.95 -4.65
CA ALA A 31 -7.21 11.29 -5.86
C ALA A 31 -8.25 12.12 -6.61
N ALA A 32 -8.78 13.19 -6.03
CA ALA A 32 -9.84 13.99 -6.65
C ALA A 32 -9.45 14.55 -8.02
N ASP A 33 -8.18 14.90 -8.21
CA ASP A 33 -7.66 15.44 -9.47
C ASP A 33 -7.09 14.35 -10.39
N SER A 34 -7.18 13.08 -9.97
CA SER A 34 -6.68 11.98 -10.77
C SER A 34 -7.75 11.47 -11.73
N GLN A 35 -7.29 10.68 -12.70
CA GLN A 35 -8.16 9.99 -13.65
C GLN A 35 -9.03 8.92 -12.97
N TYR A 36 -8.64 8.49 -11.75
CA TYR A 36 -9.29 7.40 -11.01
C TYR A 36 -9.59 7.83 -9.58
N PRO A 37 -10.50 8.82 -9.37
CA PRO A 37 -10.74 9.37 -8.04
C PRO A 37 -11.39 8.40 -7.06
N ASP A 38 -12.03 7.34 -7.57
CA ASP A 38 -12.72 6.35 -6.74
C ASP A 38 -11.90 5.09 -6.49
N ALA A 39 -10.65 5.04 -6.92
CA ALA A 39 -9.80 3.87 -6.73
C ALA A 39 -9.50 3.64 -5.24
N TRP A 40 -9.45 2.38 -4.86
CA TRP A 40 -9.11 1.93 -3.51
C TRP A 40 -7.73 1.31 -3.49
N GLN A 41 -7.00 1.50 -2.42
CA GLN A 41 -5.65 0.95 -2.30
C GLN A 41 -5.37 0.44 -0.90
N MET A 42 -4.46 -0.52 -0.81
CA MET A 42 -3.90 -0.95 0.47
C MET A 42 -2.89 0.08 0.97
N PRO A 43 -2.66 0.18 2.31
CA PRO A 43 -1.66 1.10 2.84
C PRO A 43 -0.26 0.80 2.30
N GLN A 44 0.48 1.84 2.00
CA GLN A 44 1.87 1.71 1.55
C GLN A 44 2.58 3.06 1.64
N GLY A 45 3.89 3.02 1.73
CA GLY A 45 4.68 4.24 1.74
C GLY A 45 6.16 3.98 1.62
N GLY A 46 6.95 5.06 1.56
CA GLY A 46 8.39 4.99 1.38
C GLY A 46 9.13 4.45 2.59
N ILE A 47 10.21 3.74 2.32
CA ILE A 47 11.16 3.31 3.35
C ILE A 47 12.20 4.41 3.47
N ASP A 48 12.38 4.94 4.70
CA ASP A 48 13.36 5.99 4.95
C ASP A 48 14.78 5.41 4.93
N LYS A 49 15.75 6.26 4.67
CA LYS A 49 17.16 5.87 4.65
C LYS A 49 17.55 5.26 6.02
N GLY A 50 18.08 4.05 5.98
CA GLY A 50 18.49 3.36 7.20
C GLY A 50 17.39 2.63 7.95
N GLU A 51 16.14 2.73 7.46
CA GLU A 51 14.99 2.06 8.04
C GLU A 51 14.83 0.68 7.39
N ASP A 52 14.52 -0.35 8.18
CA ASP A 52 14.20 -1.64 7.57
C ASP A 52 12.73 -1.65 7.08
N ALA A 53 12.43 -2.58 6.17
CA ALA A 53 11.13 -2.63 5.51
C ALA A 53 9.98 -2.92 6.48
N GLU A 54 10.21 -3.78 7.48
CA GLU A 54 9.17 -4.12 8.47
C GLU A 54 8.83 -2.90 9.33
N ALA A 55 9.86 -2.18 9.81
CA ALA A 55 9.66 -0.96 10.59
C ALA A 55 8.93 0.10 9.77
N ALA A 56 9.28 0.24 8.49
CA ALA A 56 8.60 1.16 7.59
C ALA A 56 7.13 0.80 7.42
N ALA A 57 6.82 -0.50 7.24
CA ALA A 57 5.45 -0.97 7.10
C ALA A 57 4.61 -0.63 8.33
N LEU A 58 5.13 -0.89 9.51
CA LEU A 58 4.42 -0.59 10.76
C LEU A 58 4.22 0.91 10.96
N ARG A 59 5.22 1.71 10.62
CA ARG A 59 5.14 3.17 10.69
C ARG A 59 4.10 3.72 9.72
N GLU A 60 4.13 3.27 8.48
CA GLU A 60 3.18 3.71 7.45
C GLU A 60 1.75 3.32 7.80
N LEU A 61 1.55 2.11 8.33
CA LEU A 61 0.22 1.68 8.78
C LEU A 61 -0.32 2.62 9.85
N ARG A 62 0.51 2.95 10.83
CA ARG A 62 0.11 3.86 11.91
C ARG A 62 -0.17 5.27 11.37
N GLU A 63 0.69 5.78 10.50
CA GLU A 63 0.52 7.12 9.93
C GLU A 63 -0.74 7.25 9.09
N GLU A 64 -1.11 6.19 8.37
CA GLU A 64 -2.25 6.21 7.44
C GLU A 64 -3.57 5.80 8.10
N THR A 65 -3.54 4.95 9.12
CA THR A 65 -4.75 4.35 9.70
C THR A 65 -4.91 4.55 11.20
N GLY A 66 -3.90 5.10 11.87
CA GLY A 66 -3.92 5.22 13.33
C GLY A 66 -3.72 3.91 14.08
N ILE A 67 -3.55 2.79 13.38
CA ILE A 67 -3.39 1.48 14.01
C ILE A 67 -1.99 1.35 14.61
N VAL A 68 -1.93 1.12 15.93
CA VAL A 68 -0.65 0.93 16.64
C VAL A 68 -0.16 -0.51 16.49
N THR A 69 1.13 -0.69 16.63
CA THR A 69 1.81 -1.98 16.42
C THR A 69 1.23 -3.11 17.26
N ASP A 70 0.77 -2.81 18.48
CA ASP A 70 0.21 -3.83 19.39
C ASP A 70 -1.09 -4.46 18.88
N LEU A 71 -1.73 -3.85 17.89
CA LEU A 71 -3.00 -4.33 17.33
C LEU A 71 -2.82 -5.15 16.06
N VAL A 72 -1.58 -5.45 15.67
CA VAL A 72 -1.32 -6.24 14.46
C VAL A 72 -0.30 -7.32 14.75
N LYS A 73 -0.44 -8.42 14.01
CA LYS A 73 0.53 -9.51 14.01
C LYS A 73 0.98 -9.73 12.57
N ILE A 74 2.29 -9.67 12.34
CA ILE A 74 2.85 -9.95 11.02
C ILE A 74 2.83 -11.46 10.82
N ILE A 75 2.11 -11.93 9.79
CA ILE A 75 1.97 -13.35 9.49
C ILE A 75 2.61 -13.76 8.18
N GLY A 76 3.08 -12.80 7.39
CA GLY A 76 3.79 -13.09 6.15
C GLY A 76 4.55 -11.88 5.64
N ARG A 77 5.59 -12.17 4.87
CA ARG A 77 6.37 -11.16 4.16
C ARG A 77 6.57 -11.66 2.74
N SER A 78 6.52 -10.78 1.76
CA SER A 78 6.74 -11.17 0.37
C SER A 78 8.13 -11.77 0.19
N ASN A 79 8.21 -12.86 -0.58
CA ASN A 79 9.47 -13.54 -0.86
C ASN A 79 10.37 -12.71 -1.76
N GLU A 80 9.77 -11.82 -2.55
CA GLU A 80 10.45 -10.98 -3.51
C GLU A 80 10.05 -9.53 -3.32
N GLU A 81 10.88 -8.63 -3.81
CA GLU A 81 10.48 -7.25 -3.98
C GLU A 81 9.68 -7.15 -5.28
N TYR A 82 8.55 -6.49 -5.23
CA TYR A 82 7.71 -6.27 -6.41
C TYR A 82 8.01 -4.91 -7.01
N LEU A 83 8.27 -4.90 -8.30
CA LEU A 83 8.58 -3.67 -9.04
C LEU A 83 7.37 -3.25 -9.85
N TYR A 84 7.10 -1.95 -9.91
CA TYR A 84 6.23 -1.43 -10.95
C TYR A 84 6.82 -0.14 -11.50
N ASP A 85 6.61 0.09 -12.79
CA ASP A 85 7.04 1.31 -13.46
C ASP A 85 5.88 2.29 -13.52
N LEU A 86 6.21 3.58 -13.36
CA LEU A 86 5.21 4.62 -13.55
C LEU A 86 4.78 4.65 -15.02
N PRO A 87 3.49 4.89 -15.29
CA PRO A 87 3.06 5.14 -16.66
C PRO A 87 3.74 6.41 -17.20
N ASP A 88 3.92 6.48 -18.52
CA ASP A 88 4.64 7.56 -19.17
C ASP A 88 4.13 8.94 -18.77
N GLU A 89 2.82 9.09 -18.58
CA GLU A 89 2.21 10.36 -18.21
C GLU A 89 2.59 10.86 -16.81
N LEU A 90 3.13 9.97 -15.95
CA LEU A 90 3.57 10.32 -14.59
C LEU A 90 5.09 10.41 -14.46
N LEU A 91 5.85 9.82 -15.38
CA LEU A 91 7.31 9.87 -15.35
C LEU A 91 7.81 11.31 -15.40
N GLY A 92 8.72 11.63 -14.49
CA GLY A 92 9.30 12.97 -14.41
C GLY A 92 8.40 13.99 -13.73
N LYS A 93 7.17 13.65 -13.37
CA LYS A 93 6.19 14.59 -12.82
C LYS A 93 5.94 14.40 -11.32
N ILE A 94 5.86 13.15 -10.84
CA ILE A 94 5.67 12.89 -9.42
C ILE A 94 7.00 12.57 -8.77
N TRP A 95 7.06 12.68 -7.43
CA TRP A 95 8.28 12.46 -6.62
C TRP A 95 9.45 13.31 -7.12
N LYS A 96 9.17 14.53 -7.60
CA LYS A 96 10.16 15.46 -8.12
C LYS A 96 10.96 14.89 -9.31
N GLY A 97 10.40 13.93 -10.04
CA GLY A 97 11.04 13.30 -11.18
C GLY A 97 12.21 12.39 -10.84
N LYS A 98 12.36 11.96 -9.57
CA LYS A 98 13.55 11.22 -9.12
C LYS A 98 13.49 9.71 -9.38
N TYR A 99 12.30 9.15 -9.61
CA TYR A 99 12.11 7.71 -9.67
C TYR A 99 11.36 7.29 -10.92
N ARG A 100 11.66 6.08 -11.40
CA ARG A 100 10.94 5.47 -12.53
C ARG A 100 9.73 4.64 -12.09
N GLY A 101 9.62 4.34 -10.81
CA GLY A 101 8.57 3.52 -10.23
C GLY A 101 8.89 3.18 -8.78
N GLN A 102 8.32 2.12 -8.28
CA GLN A 102 8.55 1.67 -6.91
C GLN A 102 9.06 0.23 -6.87
N ARG A 103 9.89 -0.04 -5.86
CA ARG A 103 10.33 -1.37 -5.47
C ARG A 103 9.72 -1.65 -4.11
N GLN A 104 8.80 -2.61 -4.03
CA GLN A 104 7.95 -2.80 -2.86
C GLN A 104 8.22 -4.11 -2.15
N ASN A 105 8.39 -4.03 -0.83
CA ASN A 105 8.29 -5.16 0.08
C ASN A 105 6.88 -5.17 0.67
N TRP A 106 6.21 -6.32 0.65
CA TRP A 106 4.85 -6.44 1.16
C TRP A 106 4.81 -7.29 2.42
N PHE A 107 3.90 -6.92 3.32
CA PHE A 107 3.69 -7.59 4.61
C PHE A 107 2.22 -7.93 4.75
N LEU A 108 1.95 -9.20 5.09
CA LEU A 108 0.60 -9.62 5.47
C LEU A 108 0.49 -9.52 6.99
N MET A 109 -0.46 -8.74 7.47
CA MET A 109 -0.68 -8.52 8.89
C MET A 109 -2.10 -8.89 9.28
N ARG A 110 -2.25 -9.51 10.45
CA ARG A 110 -3.56 -9.80 11.04
C ARG A 110 -3.91 -8.67 12.02
N PHE A 111 -5.07 -8.05 11.80
CA PHE A 111 -5.58 -7.03 12.70
C PHE A 111 -6.29 -7.72 13.88
N THR A 112 -5.88 -7.38 15.09
CA THR A 112 -6.42 -7.96 16.33
C THR A 112 -7.29 -6.98 17.12
N GLY A 113 -7.44 -5.75 16.63
CA GLY A 113 -8.26 -4.72 17.26
C GLY A 113 -9.69 -4.70 16.73
N GLN A 114 -10.36 -3.61 17.03
CA GLN A 114 -11.73 -3.34 16.60
C GLN A 114 -11.72 -2.19 15.58
N ASP A 115 -12.79 -2.05 14.82
CA ASP A 115 -12.91 -0.97 13.85
C ASP A 115 -12.74 0.42 14.49
N ASP A 116 -13.14 0.57 15.74
CA ASP A 116 -12.97 1.82 16.48
C ASP A 116 -11.50 2.22 16.69
N ASN A 117 -10.58 1.29 16.55
CA ASN A 117 -9.14 1.56 16.62
C ASN A 117 -8.59 2.16 15.33
N ILE A 118 -9.39 2.19 14.27
CA ILE A 118 -8.98 2.73 12.96
C ILE A 118 -9.40 4.19 12.89
N ASN A 119 -8.43 5.08 12.65
CA ASN A 119 -8.68 6.50 12.50
C ASN A 119 -7.83 7.04 11.36
N ILE A 120 -8.45 7.27 10.22
CA ILE A 120 -7.76 7.79 9.04
C ILE A 120 -7.52 9.30 9.09
N GLN A 121 -8.09 9.99 10.09
CA GLN A 121 -7.85 11.42 10.34
C GLN A 121 -6.61 11.59 11.22
N THR A 122 -5.46 11.19 10.68
CA THR A 122 -4.17 11.29 11.37
C THR A 122 -3.56 12.67 11.17
N GLU A 123 -2.36 12.89 11.72
CA GLU A 123 -1.66 14.17 11.61
C GLU A 123 -1.40 14.55 10.14
N HIS A 124 -1.06 13.56 9.31
CA HIS A 124 -0.85 13.75 7.88
C HIS A 124 -1.76 12.78 7.11
N PRO A 125 -3.06 13.10 6.99
CA PRO A 125 -4.02 12.15 6.45
C PRO A 125 -3.75 11.82 4.98
N GLU A 126 -3.86 10.53 4.66
CA GLU A 126 -3.69 10.01 3.30
C GLU A 126 -5.03 9.60 2.69
N PHE A 127 -5.98 9.18 3.52
CA PHE A 127 -7.25 8.61 3.06
C PHE A 127 -8.44 9.48 3.47
N LYS A 128 -9.44 9.54 2.56
CA LYS A 128 -10.74 10.19 2.84
C LYS A 128 -11.80 9.18 3.28
N ASN A 129 -11.66 7.91 2.87
CA ASN A 129 -12.56 6.81 3.23
C ASN A 129 -11.76 5.53 3.40
N TRP A 130 -12.33 4.57 4.14
CA TRP A 130 -11.76 3.23 4.24
C TRP A 130 -12.86 2.19 4.34
N LYS A 131 -12.54 0.94 4.01
CA LYS A 131 -13.45 -0.20 4.19
C LYS A 131 -12.66 -1.51 4.27
N TRP A 132 -13.32 -2.53 4.75
CA TRP A 132 -12.88 -3.91 4.58
C TRP A 132 -13.46 -4.45 3.27
N THR A 133 -12.66 -5.17 2.51
CA THR A 133 -13.07 -5.71 1.21
C THR A 133 -12.63 -7.15 1.04
N ASP A 134 -13.30 -7.88 0.15
CA ASP A 134 -12.89 -9.21 -0.24
C ASP A 134 -11.53 -9.11 -0.95
N PRO A 135 -10.50 -9.87 -0.47
CA PRO A 135 -9.18 -9.79 -1.09
C PRO A 135 -9.18 -10.14 -2.58
N GLN A 136 -10.06 -11.02 -3.02
CA GLN A 136 -10.14 -11.40 -4.43
C GLN A 136 -10.58 -10.24 -5.33
N GLY A 137 -11.24 -9.23 -4.77
CA GLY A 137 -11.66 -8.06 -5.52
C GLY A 137 -10.62 -6.96 -5.64
N LEU A 138 -9.47 -7.09 -4.95
CA LEU A 138 -8.45 -6.04 -4.92
C LEU A 138 -7.98 -5.56 -6.31
N PRO A 139 -7.67 -6.46 -7.26
CA PRO A 139 -7.20 -5.99 -8.56
C PRO A 139 -8.20 -5.14 -9.34
N ASP A 140 -9.49 -5.27 -9.03
CA ASP A 140 -10.55 -4.54 -9.74
C ASP A 140 -10.79 -3.14 -9.20
N ILE A 141 -10.32 -2.84 -7.99
CA ILE A 141 -10.60 -1.56 -7.32
C ILE A 141 -9.39 -0.63 -7.23
N ILE A 142 -8.19 -1.12 -7.55
CA ILE A 142 -6.98 -0.31 -7.59
C ILE A 142 -6.84 0.39 -8.96
N VAL A 143 -6.04 1.46 -9.00
CA VAL A 143 -5.69 2.10 -10.28
C VAL A 143 -5.14 1.07 -11.25
N PRO A 144 -5.53 1.12 -12.54
CA PRO A 144 -5.20 0.03 -13.49
C PRO A 144 -3.71 -0.29 -13.63
N PHE A 145 -2.82 0.70 -13.52
CA PHE A 145 -1.38 0.42 -13.70
C PHE A 145 -0.76 -0.35 -12.54
N LYS A 146 -1.46 -0.50 -11.41
CA LYS A 146 -1.01 -1.31 -10.27
C LYS A 146 -1.73 -2.67 -10.17
N ARG A 147 -2.60 -2.97 -11.13
CA ARG A 147 -3.44 -4.17 -11.07
C ARG A 147 -2.60 -5.47 -11.04
N ASP A 148 -1.58 -5.55 -11.88
CA ASP A 148 -0.73 -6.73 -11.93
C ASP A 148 0.08 -6.91 -10.65
N LEU A 149 0.53 -5.81 -10.04
CA LEU A 149 1.19 -5.83 -8.75
C LEU A 149 0.26 -6.43 -7.69
N TYR A 150 -0.99 -5.96 -7.64
CA TYR A 150 -1.96 -6.46 -6.66
C TYR A 150 -2.31 -7.93 -6.89
N ARG A 151 -2.38 -8.38 -8.15
CA ARG A 151 -2.56 -9.80 -8.45
C ARG A 151 -1.42 -10.64 -7.91
N ALA A 152 -0.20 -10.18 -8.06
CA ALA A 152 0.98 -10.90 -7.58
C ALA A 152 1.01 -10.98 -6.06
N VAL A 153 0.74 -9.87 -5.37
CA VAL A 153 0.68 -9.83 -3.90
C VAL A 153 -0.43 -10.74 -3.38
N LEU A 154 -1.61 -10.67 -4.01
CA LEU A 154 -2.75 -11.50 -3.64
C LEU A 154 -2.43 -12.98 -3.81
N LYS A 155 -1.82 -13.36 -4.92
CA LYS A 155 -1.43 -14.75 -5.18
C LYS A 155 -0.52 -15.29 -4.09
N GLU A 156 0.41 -14.47 -3.61
CA GLU A 156 1.35 -14.88 -2.57
C GLU A 156 0.67 -15.01 -1.20
N PHE A 157 -0.20 -14.07 -0.84
CA PHE A 157 -0.75 -13.99 0.52
C PHE A 157 -2.11 -14.65 0.72
N LEU A 158 -2.90 -14.82 -0.33
CA LEU A 158 -4.24 -15.40 -0.19
C LEU A 158 -4.26 -16.73 0.56
N PRO A 159 -3.32 -17.67 0.33
CA PRO A 159 -3.31 -18.93 1.07
C PRO A 159 -3.05 -18.78 2.57
N LEU A 160 -2.57 -17.63 3.02
CA LEU A 160 -2.21 -17.40 4.42
C LEU A 160 -3.29 -16.64 5.20
N ILE A 161 -4.26 -16.08 4.52
CA ILE A 161 -5.33 -15.29 5.15
C ILE A 161 -6.32 -16.15 5.90
#